data_2d3a0751b20dbb90b766c716a299123a
#
_entry.id   2d3a0751b20dbb90b766c716a299123a
#
_cell.length_a   1.000
_cell.length_b   1.000
_cell.length_c   1.000
_cell.angle_alpha   90.00
_cell.angle_beta   90.00
_cell.angle_gamma   90.00
#
_symmetry.space_group_name_H-M   'P 1'
#
loop_
_entity.id
_entity.type
_entity.pdbx_description
1 polymer ?
#
loop_
_entity_poly.entity_id
_entity_poly.type
_entity_poly.pdbx_seq_one_letter_code
_entity_poly.pdbx_strand_id
1 'polypeptide(L)'
;MRQALFTYLKCLAVALLMGGSVACETKSVESIIDRREVRTLVAELQKAKTCEVYRVDDSYPGENRQNIGKKVHGFLILSEALPIKDDSRKVLSQILSNPDTYIEHAVPVDCAFRPGIAFRFSDGTVEVDLLVCFSCNELRYYLDGKIAGGSYFKSPEILALTKKLFPNDKIIQSLK
;
A
#
# COMPACT_ATOMS: atom_id res chain seq x y z
N MET A 1 21.39 0.14 22.10
CA MET A 1 22.64 -0.57 21.80
C MET A 1 23.02 -1.64 22.83
N ARG A 2 22.63 -1.57 24.13
CA ARG A 2 23.01 -2.59 25.15
C ARG A 2 22.24 -3.93 25.06
N GLN A 3 21.02 -3.97 24.52
CA GLN A 3 20.23 -5.21 24.43
C GLN A 3 20.65 -6.15 23.28
N ALA A 4 21.20 -5.64 22.21
CA ALA A 4 21.66 -6.46 21.08
C ALA A 4 22.91 -7.28 21.42
N LEU A 5 23.78 -6.74 22.30
CA LEU A 5 25.02 -7.43 22.70
C LEU A 5 24.74 -8.65 23.60
N PHE A 6 23.68 -8.60 24.40
CA PHE A 6 23.33 -9.71 25.31
C PHE A 6 22.77 -10.94 24.60
N THR A 7 22.10 -10.72 23.47
CA THR A 7 21.54 -11.82 22.67
C THR A 7 22.65 -12.56 21.91
N TYR A 8 23.68 -11.85 21.44
CA TYR A 8 24.84 -12.46 20.76
C TYR A 8 25.67 -13.33 21.69
N LEU A 9 25.83 -12.93 22.95
CA LEU A 9 26.63 -13.71 23.92
C LEU A 9 25.94 -15.02 24.33
N LYS A 10 24.60 -15.07 24.32
CA LYS A 10 23.85 -16.30 24.64
C LYS A 10 23.92 -17.35 23.52
N CYS A 11 23.99 -16.94 22.26
CA CYS A 11 24.14 -17.87 21.15
C CYS A 11 25.55 -18.51 21.10
N LEU A 12 26.60 -17.78 21.50
CA LEU A 12 27.97 -18.34 21.49
C LEU A 12 28.22 -19.38 22.60
N ALA A 13 27.55 -19.25 23.75
CA ALA A 13 27.74 -20.15 24.88
C ALA A 13 27.09 -21.54 24.70
N VAL A 14 26.05 -21.65 23.86
CA VAL A 14 25.34 -22.92 23.61
C VAL A 14 26.00 -23.73 22.48
N ALA A 15 26.73 -23.10 21.55
CA ALA A 15 27.35 -23.76 20.41
C ALA A 15 28.58 -24.62 20.80
N LEU A 16 29.16 -24.40 21.97
CA LEU A 16 30.35 -25.10 22.43
C LEU A 16 30.07 -26.45 23.13
N LEU A 17 28.80 -26.76 23.44
CA LEU A 17 28.48 -27.96 24.24
C LEU A 17 27.78 -29.09 23.46
N MET A 18 27.35 -28.90 22.23
CA MET A 18 26.58 -29.93 21.54
C MET A 18 26.96 -30.10 20.07
N GLY A 19 28.17 -30.04 19.60
CA GLY A 19 28.61 -30.48 18.26
C GLY A 19 27.62 -30.47 17.07
N GLY A 20 26.51 -29.76 17.19
CA GLY A 20 25.47 -29.64 16.19
C GLY A 20 25.56 -28.29 15.53
N SER A 21 25.61 -28.27 14.20
CA SER A 21 25.40 -27.06 13.39
C SER A 21 24.07 -26.45 13.77
N VAL A 22 24.06 -25.45 14.66
CA VAL A 22 22.91 -24.55 14.81
C VAL A 22 22.89 -23.76 13.53
N ALA A 23 22.12 -24.23 12.55
CA ALA A 23 21.66 -23.38 11.48
C ALA A 23 20.93 -22.21 12.17
N CYS A 24 21.61 -21.07 12.25
CA CYS A 24 20.96 -19.82 12.61
C CYS A 24 20.03 -19.54 11.42
N GLU A 25 18.77 -20.01 11.51
CA GLU A 25 17.71 -19.50 10.67
C GLU A 25 17.67 -18.00 10.93
N THR A 26 18.38 -17.25 10.10
CA THR A 26 18.07 -15.84 9.90
C THR A 26 16.62 -15.86 9.40
N LYS A 27 15.65 -15.66 10.32
CA LYS A 27 14.32 -15.24 9.91
C LYS A 27 14.54 -14.11 8.92
N SER A 28 14.29 -14.41 7.65
CA SER A 28 14.19 -13.40 6.60
C SER A 28 13.40 -12.24 7.19
N VAL A 29 13.93 -11.03 7.03
CA VAL A 29 13.23 -9.79 7.42
C VAL A 29 11.79 -10.00 7.00
N GLU A 30 10.92 -10.15 7.98
CA GLU A 30 9.50 -10.46 7.80
C GLU A 30 8.99 -9.46 6.76
N SER A 31 8.43 -9.99 5.67
CA SER A 31 7.91 -9.18 4.58
C SER A 31 7.11 -8.02 5.17
N ILE A 32 7.39 -6.80 4.72
CA ILE A 32 6.75 -5.55 5.14
C ILE A 32 5.21 -5.62 4.97
N ILE A 33 4.73 -6.68 4.33
CA ILE A 33 3.32 -7.02 4.21
C ILE A 33 2.96 -7.95 5.38
N ASP A 34 2.45 -7.38 6.45
CA ASP A 34 1.65 -8.20 7.34
C ASP A 34 0.42 -8.65 6.53
N ARG A 35 0.39 -9.95 6.15
CA ARG A 35 -0.76 -10.55 5.44
C ARG A 35 -2.08 -10.30 6.16
N ARG A 36 -2.03 -9.99 7.45
CA ARG A 36 -3.16 -9.58 8.26
C ARG A 36 -3.69 -8.22 7.82
N GLU A 37 -2.82 -7.26 7.53
CA GLU A 37 -3.17 -5.92 7.09
C GLU A 37 -3.88 -5.96 5.74
N VAL A 38 -3.32 -6.69 4.76
CA VAL A 38 -3.95 -6.90 3.45
C VAL A 38 -5.32 -7.58 3.58
N ARG A 39 -5.44 -8.58 4.44
CA ARG A 39 -6.74 -9.24 4.70
C ARG A 39 -7.77 -8.27 5.27
N THR A 40 -7.35 -7.38 6.17
CA THR A 40 -8.22 -6.33 6.72
C THR A 40 -8.69 -5.39 5.61
N LEU A 41 -7.78 -4.90 4.78
CA LEU A 41 -8.09 -4.04 3.63
C LEU A 41 -9.13 -4.68 2.69
N VAL A 42 -8.91 -5.94 2.31
CA VAL A 42 -9.84 -6.68 1.43
C VAL A 42 -11.19 -6.90 2.10
N ALA A 43 -11.20 -7.24 3.38
CA ALA A 43 -12.44 -7.46 4.12
C ALA A 43 -13.28 -6.17 4.20
N GLU A 44 -12.65 -5.02 4.44
CA GLU A 44 -13.35 -3.73 4.46
C GLU A 44 -13.85 -3.34 3.05
N LEU A 45 -13.07 -3.59 2.00
CA LEU A 45 -13.53 -3.37 0.63
C LEU A 45 -14.77 -4.24 0.28
N GLN A 46 -14.81 -5.48 0.75
CA GLN A 46 -15.95 -6.38 0.51
C GLN A 46 -17.22 -5.94 1.24
N LYS A 47 -17.11 -5.39 2.44
CA LYS A 47 -18.24 -4.88 3.23
C LYS A 47 -18.71 -3.48 2.78
N ALA A 48 -17.89 -2.76 2.01
CA ALA A 48 -18.14 -1.38 1.66
C ALA A 48 -19.48 -1.20 0.94
N LYS A 49 -20.26 -0.23 1.38
CA LYS A 49 -21.50 0.23 0.73
C LYS A 49 -21.21 1.24 -0.37
N THR A 50 -20.16 2.04 -0.19
CA THR A 50 -19.68 3.00 -1.18
C THR A 50 -18.24 2.69 -1.55
N CYS A 51 -17.93 2.88 -2.83
CA CYS A 51 -16.56 2.78 -3.34
C CYS A 51 -16.37 3.86 -4.39
N GLU A 52 -15.40 4.72 -4.20
CA GLU A 52 -15.11 5.87 -5.03
C GLU A 52 -13.62 5.91 -5.36
N VAL A 53 -13.28 6.59 -6.46
CA VAL A 53 -11.89 6.83 -6.84
C VAL A 53 -11.69 8.30 -7.20
N TYR A 54 -10.53 8.81 -6.84
CA TYR A 54 -10.11 10.18 -7.07
C TYR A 54 -8.77 10.23 -7.79
N ARG A 55 -8.63 11.21 -8.67
CA ARG A 55 -7.31 11.70 -9.08
C ARG A 55 -6.73 12.54 -7.95
N VAL A 56 -5.50 12.30 -7.58
CA VAL A 56 -4.77 13.13 -6.61
C VAL A 56 -3.51 13.70 -7.23
N ASP A 57 -3.07 14.84 -6.69
CA ASP A 57 -1.84 15.50 -7.10
C ASP A 57 -0.65 14.69 -6.59
N ASP A 58 0.22 14.26 -7.51
CA ASP A 58 1.44 13.53 -7.22
C ASP A 58 2.60 14.42 -6.77
N SER A 59 2.38 15.74 -6.59
CA SER A 59 3.32 16.63 -5.93
C SER A 59 3.46 16.27 -4.45
N TYR A 60 4.65 16.49 -3.90
CA TYR A 60 4.86 16.27 -2.47
C TYR A 60 4.02 17.26 -1.65
N PRO A 61 3.39 16.84 -0.53
CA PRO A 61 2.66 17.77 0.33
C PRO A 61 3.55 18.95 0.75
N GLY A 62 3.17 20.17 0.33
CA GLY A 62 3.93 21.40 0.58
C GLY A 62 4.83 21.89 -0.58
N GLU A 63 5.10 21.10 -1.62
CA GLU A 63 5.82 21.56 -2.82
C GLU A 63 5.00 22.61 -3.60
N ASN A 64 3.70 22.43 -3.66
CA ASN A 64 2.81 23.34 -4.36
C ASN A 64 2.17 24.35 -3.36
N ARG A 65 2.64 25.59 -3.36
CA ARG A 65 2.13 26.66 -2.48
C ARG A 65 0.68 27.08 -2.77
N GLN A 66 0.13 26.74 -3.92
CA GLN A 66 -1.26 27.01 -4.33
C GLN A 66 -2.23 25.88 -3.99
N ASN A 67 -1.86 25.01 -3.08
CA ASN A 67 -2.57 23.78 -2.73
C ASN A 67 -3.85 24.06 -1.91
N ILE A 68 -4.79 24.83 -2.50
CA ILE A 68 -6.10 25.14 -1.92
C ILE A 68 -7.12 24.17 -2.52
N GLY A 69 -7.76 23.37 -1.65
CA GLY A 69 -8.79 22.40 -2.08
C GLY A 69 -8.94 21.24 -1.10
N LYS A 70 -9.82 20.32 -1.47
CA LYS A 70 -10.02 19.08 -0.71
C LYS A 70 -8.79 18.20 -0.80
N LYS A 71 -8.42 17.57 0.31
CA LYS A 71 -7.24 16.68 0.40
C LYS A 71 -7.61 15.33 0.94
N VAL A 72 -6.84 14.32 0.53
CA VAL A 72 -6.80 12.99 1.12
C VAL A 72 -5.38 12.74 1.62
N HIS A 73 -5.21 12.57 2.93
CA HIS A 73 -3.91 12.33 3.59
C HIS A 73 -2.78 13.30 3.17
N GLY A 74 -3.14 14.58 2.99
CA GLY A 74 -2.21 15.66 2.61
C GLY A 74 -2.09 15.90 1.10
N PHE A 75 -2.54 14.98 0.25
CA PHE A 75 -2.52 15.10 -1.21
C PHE A 75 -3.80 15.78 -1.72
N LEU A 76 -3.64 16.75 -2.64
CA LEU A 76 -4.77 17.48 -3.21
C LEU A 76 -5.61 16.57 -4.12
N ILE A 77 -6.93 16.60 -3.96
CA ILE A 77 -7.87 15.91 -4.86
C ILE A 77 -8.05 16.77 -6.10
N LEU A 78 -7.79 16.18 -7.28
CA LEU A 78 -7.83 16.85 -8.59
C LEU A 78 -9.10 16.55 -9.39
N SER A 79 -9.92 15.60 -8.97
CA SER A 79 -11.16 15.23 -9.66
C SER A 79 -12.35 15.20 -8.71
N GLU A 80 -13.55 15.22 -9.26
CA GLU A 80 -14.71 14.76 -8.53
C GLU A 80 -14.57 13.26 -8.17
N ALA A 81 -15.33 12.84 -7.15
CA ALA A 81 -15.45 11.44 -6.79
C ALA A 81 -16.08 10.65 -7.93
N LEU A 82 -15.40 9.63 -8.42
CA LEU A 82 -15.96 8.71 -9.41
C LEU A 82 -16.43 7.44 -8.71
N PRO A 83 -17.74 7.16 -8.67
CA PRO A 83 -18.23 5.93 -8.07
C PRO A 83 -17.75 4.71 -8.85
N ILE A 84 -17.26 3.72 -8.14
CA ILE A 84 -16.77 2.47 -8.70
C ILE A 84 -17.91 1.47 -8.73
N LYS A 85 -18.25 0.99 -9.94
CA LYS A 85 -19.26 -0.05 -10.15
C LYS A 85 -18.81 -1.39 -9.58
N ASP A 86 -19.75 -2.26 -9.27
CA ASP A 86 -19.51 -3.56 -8.65
C ASP A 86 -18.50 -4.44 -9.40
N ASP A 87 -18.54 -4.45 -10.73
CA ASP A 87 -17.55 -5.19 -11.53
C ASP A 87 -16.12 -4.71 -11.30
N SER A 88 -15.91 -3.39 -11.29
CA SER A 88 -14.58 -2.81 -11.05
C SER A 88 -14.16 -2.97 -9.59
N ARG A 89 -15.11 -2.92 -8.64
CA ARG A 89 -14.85 -3.20 -7.23
C ARG A 89 -14.44 -4.66 -7.03
N LYS A 90 -15.11 -5.60 -7.70
CA LYS A 90 -14.73 -7.02 -7.69
C LYS A 90 -13.33 -7.23 -8.25
N VAL A 91 -12.98 -6.58 -9.35
CA VAL A 91 -11.64 -6.64 -9.93
C VAL A 91 -10.60 -6.08 -8.94
N LEU A 92 -10.85 -4.93 -8.32
CA LEU A 92 -9.97 -4.36 -7.30
C LEU A 92 -9.77 -5.33 -6.12
N SER A 93 -10.85 -5.93 -5.63
CA SER A 93 -10.79 -6.92 -4.55
C SER A 93 -9.97 -8.16 -4.95
N GLN A 94 -10.12 -8.65 -6.18
CA GLN A 94 -9.33 -9.77 -6.69
C GLN A 94 -7.84 -9.44 -6.77
N ILE A 95 -7.49 -8.26 -7.30
CA ILE A 95 -6.11 -7.79 -7.36
C ILE A 95 -5.50 -7.72 -5.96
N LEU A 96 -6.18 -7.06 -5.02
CA LEU A 96 -5.68 -6.88 -3.67
C LEU A 96 -5.62 -8.18 -2.86
N SER A 97 -6.45 -9.19 -3.20
CA SER A 97 -6.43 -10.51 -2.54
C SER A 97 -5.35 -11.43 -3.10
N ASN A 98 -4.83 -11.14 -4.29
CA ASN A 98 -3.83 -11.99 -4.94
C ASN A 98 -2.44 -11.74 -4.34
N PRO A 99 -1.80 -12.73 -3.69
CA PRO A 99 -0.47 -12.57 -3.14
C PRO A 99 0.59 -12.21 -4.19
N ASP A 100 0.40 -12.61 -5.46
CA ASP A 100 1.31 -12.30 -6.55
C ASP A 100 1.27 -10.83 -6.99
N THR A 101 0.28 -10.07 -6.51
CA THR A 101 0.21 -8.61 -6.69
C THR A 101 1.36 -7.91 -5.96
N TYR A 102 1.83 -8.47 -4.87
CA TYR A 102 2.79 -7.82 -4.00
C TYR A 102 4.23 -8.17 -4.34
N ILE A 103 5.14 -7.23 -4.06
CA ILE A 103 6.58 -7.39 -4.26
C ILE A 103 7.25 -7.29 -2.88
N GLU A 104 8.07 -8.27 -2.57
CA GLU A 104 8.95 -8.21 -1.41
C GLU A 104 10.30 -7.64 -1.83
N HIS A 105 10.71 -6.54 -1.20
CA HIS A 105 12.03 -5.97 -1.38
C HIS A 105 12.91 -6.32 -0.17
N ALA A 106 14.12 -6.80 -0.44
CA ALA A 106 15.09 -7.11 0.61
C ALA A 106 15.58 -5.86 1.35
N VAL A 107 15.47 -4.70 0.71
CA VAL A 107 15.81 -3.37 1.27
C VAL A 107 14.72 -2.37 0.88
N PRO A 108 14.48 -1.34 1.71
CA PRO A 108 13.58 -0.26 1.36
C PRO A 108 13.99 0.40 0.05
N VAL A 109 13.03 0.68 -0.82
CA VAL A 109 13.26 1.44 -2.05
C VAL A 109 13.29 2.93 -1.69
N ASP A 110 14.36 3.62 -2.05
CA ASP A 110 14.47 5.07 -1.89
C ASP A 110 13.66 5.78 -2.99
N CYS A 111 12.36 5.85 -2.76
CA CYS A 111 11.42 6.51 -3.66
C CYS A 111 10.42 7.33 -2.85
N ALA A 112 10.29 8.60 -3.16
CA ALA A 112 9.29 9.46 -2.53
C ALA A 112 7.88 9.01 -2.93
N PHE A 113 7.06 8.63 -1.96
CA PHE A 113 5.68 8.22 -2.18
C PHE A 113 4.86 9.41 -2.72
N ARG A 114 4.45 9.34 -3.98
CA ARG A 114 3.68 10.35 -4.72
C ARG A 114 2.47 9.68 -5.37
N PRO A 115 1.36 9.49 -4.64
CA PRO A 115 0.20 8.81 -5.18
C PRO A 115 -0.49 9.66 -6.24
N GLY A 116 -0.84 9.03 -7.35
CA GLY A 116 -1.65 9.67 -8.40
C GLY A 116 -3.14 9.36 -8.28
N ILE A 117 -3.51 8.36 -7.48
CA ILE A 117 -4.86 7.82 -7.32
C ILE A 117 -5.13 7.55 -5.85
N ALA A 118 -6.35 7.82 -5.41
CA ALA A 118 -6.88 7.38 -4.13
C ALA A 118 -8.23 6.66 -4.36
N PHE A 119 -8.34 5.43 -3.87
CA PHE A 119 -9.61 4.73 -3.72
C PHE A 119 -10.14 4.96 -2.31
N ARG A 120 -11.42 5.27 -2.20
CA ARG A 120 -12.12 5.39 -0.91
C ARG A 120 -13.26 4.40 -0.86
N PHE A 121 -13.37 3.64 0.19
CA PHE A 121 -14.49 2.76 0.42
C PHE A 121 -14.94 2.82 1.87
N SER A 122 -16.29 2.75 2.07
CA SER A 122 -16.88 2.86 3.40
C SER A 122 -18.13 1.98 3.49
N ASP A 123 -18.32 1.38 4.65
CA ASP A 123 -19.56 0.71 5.03
C ASP A 123 -20.55 1.63 5.76
N GLY A 124 -20.16 2.88 5.99
CA GLY A 124 -20.89 3.91 6.72
C GLY A 124 -20.43 4.07 8.17
N THR A 125 -19.58 3.16 8.68
CA THR A 125 -18.98 3.22 10.03
C THR A 125 -17.47 3.30 9.96
N VAL A 126 -16.87 2.59 9.03
CA VAL A 126 -15.43 2.55 8.77
C VAL A 126 -15.15 3.14 7.39
N GLU A 127 -14.14 4.00 7.30
CA GLU A 127 -13.65 4.55 6.05
C GLU A 127 -12.22 4.06 5.79
N VAL A 128 -11.98 3.56 4.58
CA VAL A 128 -10.65 3.14 4.14
C VAL A 128 -10.26 3.93 2.90
N ASP A 129 -9.09 4.55 2.95
CA ASP A 129 -8.43 5.17 1.80
C ASP A 129 -7.23 4.34 1.38
N LEU A 130 -7.21 3.92 0.12
CA LEU A 130 -6.07 3.26 -0.51
C LEU A 130 -5.42 4.21 -1.51
N LEU A 131 -4.23 4.68 -1.21
CA LEU A 131 -3.43 5.54 -2.08
C LEU A 131 -2.45 4.71 -2.91
N VAL A 132 -2.37 4.98 -4.20
CA VAL A 132 -1.55 4.22 -5.15
C VAL A 132 -0.53 5.13 -5.83
N CYS A 133 0.75 4.83 -5.63
CA CYS A 133 1.88 5.48 -6.28
C CYS A 133 2.45 4.56 -7.36
N PHE A 134 2.21 4.87 -8.63
CA PHE A 134 2.71 4.07 -9.76
C PHE A 134 4.20 4.29 -10.01
N SER A 135 4.75 5.46 -9.70
CA SER A 135 6.18 5.73 -9.88
C SER A 135 7.07 4.93 -8.93
N CYS A 136 6.57 4.65 -7.72
CA CYS A 136 7.28 3.84 -6.72
C CYS A 136 6.81 2.39 -6.67
N ASN A 137 5.75 2.02 -7.39
CA ASN A 137 5.05 0.75 -7.21
C ASN A 137 4.69 0.49 -5.73
N GLU A 138 4.21 1.53 -5.04
CA GLU A 138 3.88 1.49 -3.62
C GLU A 138 2.41 1.86 -3.41
N LEU A 139 1.74 1.13 -2.56
CA LEU A 139 0.42 1.48 -2.05
C LEU A 139 0.48 1.70 -0.54
N ARG A 140 -0.35 2.63 -0.06
CA ARG A 140 -0.58 2.87 1.37
C ARG A 140 -2.06 2.92 1.62
N TYR A 141 -2.49 2.32 2.73
CA TYR A 141 -3.89 2.43 3.11
C TYR A 141 -4.04 2.97 4.53
N TYR A 142 -5.14 3.64 4.70
CA TYR A 142 -5.52 4.34 5.91
C TYR A 142 -6.87 3.84 6.36
N LEU A 143 -7.03 3.63 7.64
CA LEU A 143 -8.27 3.25 8.29
C LEU A 143 -8.68 4.40 9.19
N ASP A 144 -9.87 4.95 8.98
CA ASP A 144 -10.39 6.10 9.74
C ASP A 144 -9.37 7.24 9.87
N GLY A 145 -8.71 7.57 8.76
CA GLY A 145 -7.73 8.64 8.66
C GLY A 145 -6.32 8.32 9.20
N LYS A 146 -6.10 7.13 9.76
CA LYS A 146 -4.80 6.71 10.29
C LYS A 146 -4.14 5.71 9.35
N ILE A 147 -2.81 5.85 9.14
CA ILE A 147 -2.06 4.87 8.36
C ILE A 147 -2.19 3.49 9.02
N ALA A 148 -2.67 2.53 8.27
CA ALA A 148 -2.90 1.16 8.72
C ALA A 148 -1.97 0.15 8.05
N GLY A 149 -1.31 0.54 6.95
CA GLY A 149 -0.31 -0.29 6.29
C GLY A 149 0.10 0.22 4.92
N GLY A 150 0.98 -0.53 4.28
CA GLY A 150 1.47 -0.26 2.94
C GLY A 150 2.23 -1.43 2.37
N SER A 151 2.44 -1.42 1.07
CA SER A 151 3.18 -2.47 0.38
C SER A 151 3.69 -2.01 -0.97
N TYR A 152 4.72 -2.68 -1.47
CA TYR A 152 5.08 -2.60 -2.88
C TYR A 152 4.24 -3.58 -3.69
N PHE A 153 3.93 -3.22 -4.95
CA PHE A 153 3.04 -4.01 -5.80
C PHE A 153 3.51 -4.07 -7.25
N LYS A 154 3.07 -5.09 -7.97
CA LYS A 154 3.20 -5.16 -9.43
C LYS A 154 2.11 -4.29 -10.05
N SER A 155 2.51 -3.29 -10.84
CA SER A 155 1.58 -2.27 -11.34
C SER A 155 0.58 -2.69 -12.42
N PRO A 156 0.78 -3.75 -13.26
CA PRO A 156 -0.03 -3.91 -14.47
C PRO A 156 -1.54 -3.99 -14.24
N GLU A 157 -2.00 -4.79 -13.27
CA GLU A 157 -3.44 -5.00 -13.06
C GLU A 157 -4.12 -3.77 -12.45
N ILE A 158 -3.50 -3.16 -11.42
CA ILE A 158 -4.03 -1.93 -10.81
C ILE A 158 -3.99 -0.79 -11.82
N LEU A 159 -2.94 -0.71 -12.64
CA LEU A 159 -2.82 0.29 -13.69
C LEU A 159 -3.89 0.12 -14.77
N ALA A 160 -4.14 -1.13 -15.22
CA ALA A 160 -5.19 -1.42 -16.19
C ALA A 160 -6.58 -1.02 -15.67
N LEU A 161 -6.89 -1.37 -14.41
CA LEU A 161 -8.12 -0.94 -13.76
C LEU A 161 -8.21 0.59 -13.69
N THR A 162 -7.14 1.26 -13.27
CA THR A 162 -7.08 2.73 -13.16
C THR A 162 -7.31 3.40 -14.51
N LYS A 163 -6.67 2.93 -15.58
CA LYS A 163 -6.89 3.43 -16.94
C LYS A 163 -8.34 3.27 -17.40
N LYS A 164 -8.97 2.16 -17.06
CA LYS A 164 -10.41 1.93 -17.34
C LYS A 164 -11.32 2.92 -16.58
N LEU A 165 -10.95 3.30 -15.34
CA LEU A 165 -11.72 4.24 -14.53
C LEU A 165 -11.53 5.70 -14.97
N PHE A 166 -10.37 6.02 -15.53
CA PHE A 166 -10.01 7.37 -16.00
C PHE A 166 -9.68 7.39 -17.51
N PRO A 167 -10.64 7.04 -18.39
CA PRO A 167 -10.36 6.86 -19.82
C PRO A 167 -9.92 8.14 -20.54
N ASN A 168 -10.28 9.31 -20.01
CA ASN A 168 -9.98 10.62 -20.60
C ASN A 168 -8.82 11.36 -19.91
N ASP A 169 -8.25 10.80 -18.84
CA ASP A 169 -7.10 11.40 -18.14
C ASP A 169 -5.80 11.06 -18.88
N LYS A 170 -5.24 12.06 -19.57
CA LYS A 170 -4.03 11.89 -20.39
C LYS A 170 -2.82 11.45 -19.56
N ILE A 171 -2.71 11.88 -18.30
CA ILE A 171 -1.61 11.52 -17.41
C ILE A 171 -1.73 10.04 -17.06
N ILE A 172 -2.92 9.62 -16.60
CA ILE A 172 -3.16 8.20 -16.28
C ILE A 172 -2.98 7.31 -17.50
N GLN A 173 -3.47 7.73 -18.67
CA GLN A 173 -3.33 6.95 -19.91
C GLN A 173 -1.88 6.81 -20.36
N SER A 174 -1.00 7.74 -20.02
CA SER A 174 0.43 7.72 -20.40
C SER A 174 1.30 6.85 -19.47
N LEU A 175 0.83 6.47 -18.29
CA LEU A 175 1.56 5.60 -17.36
C LEU A 175 1.88 4.23 -18.00
N LYS A 176 3.03 3.64 -17.61
CA LYS A 176 3.52 2.37 -18.16
C LYS A 176 3.64 1.33 -17.05
#